data_b845acfb0fb2c489775f7f34f566ff5f
#
_entry.id   b845acfb0fb2c489775f7f34f566ff5f
#
_cell.length_a   1.000
_cell.length_b   1.000
_cell.length_c   1.000
_cell.angle_alpha   90.00
_cell.angle_beta   90.00
_cell.angle_gamma   90.00
#
_symmetry.space_group_name_H-M   'P 1'
#
loop_
_entity.id
_entity.type
_entity.pdbx_description
1 polymer ?
#
loop_
_entity_poly.entity_id
_entity_poly.type
_entity_poly.pdbx_seq_one_letter_code
_entity_poly.pdbx_strand_id
1 'polypeptide(L)'
;TRLLDVTENPLVSLYFACQNNQEKKITDGKTTLLPPTDGKIYYKRDYGKSYSDIEIKVLAYLASHEISGDYTLEKLLSDLNKYGIYTDKEVKECEASEYKSLLSIIQRNYFVISNLNNERLVRQSGSFLISGKYNVQLKGKIRQSIVKRAYSDVQDEFELQSFRIPAGRKSAILEELSFYNINEGTLFPELEHQMAYIKSNYANIQKPMADRFVKIEVPVTNIKEVCDLDISDDKVDEIIQRVLRDEINPAFFDESYIAIQENLMPDWYRKEIGLSKVRLALTDTLDNGTPIGRAMAKRAAQSIVEKIVNAIAQESNTATSDNS
;
A
#
# COMPACT_ATOMS: atom_id res chain seq x y z
N THR A 1 19.04 -13.26 -11.10
CA THR A 1 18.04 -13.65 -10.08
C THR A 1 16.95 -14.46 -10.73
N ARG A 2 16.39 -15.42 -10.01
CA ARG A 2 15.28 -16.27 -10.51
C ARG A 2 13.94 -15.87 -9.90
N LEU A 3 13.96 -14.96 -8.98
CA LEU A 3 12.79 -14.31 -8.41
C LEU A 3 12.82 -12.85 -8.83
N LEU A 4 11.67 -12.35 -9.25
CA LEU A 4 11.43 -10.94 -9.48
C LEU A 4 10.58 -10.42 -8.33
N ASP A 5 11.02 -9.34 -7.70
CA ASP A 5 10.25 -8.67 -6.66
C ASP A 5 9.01 -8.02 -7.26
N VAL A 6 7.87 -8.25 -6.64
CA VAL A 6 6.58 -7.63 -6.96
C VAL A 6 5.93 -7.15 -5.68
N THR A 7 4.94 -6.29 -5.77
CA THR A 7 4.18 -5.81 -4.62
C THR A 7 2.68 -5.98 -4.86
N GLU A 8 1.95 -6.30 -3.80
CA GLU A 8 0.49 -6.35 -3.80
C GLU A 8 -0.15 -4.97 -3.59
N ASN A 9 0.67 -3.97 -3.19
CA ASN A 9 0.19 -2.61 -2.95
C ASN A 9 0.47 -1.71 -4.18
N PRO A 10 -0.58 -1.20 -4.86
CA PRO A 10 -0.43 -0.36 -6.04
C PRO A 10 0.29 0.96 -5.75
N LEU A 11 0.19 1.53 -4.54
CA LEU A 11 0.89 2.76 -4.17
C LEU A 11 2.39 2.51 -4.00
N VAL A 12 2.78 1.36 -3.50
CA VAL A 12 4.19 0.96 -3.42
C VAL A 12 4.78 0.75 -4.82
N SER A 13 4.03 0.13 -5.73
CA SER A 13 4.48 -0.01 -7.12
C SER A 13 4.64 1.36 -7.81
N LEU A 14 3.73 2.30 -7.52
CA LEU A 14 3.80 3.68 -8.00
C LEU A 14 5.04 4.40 -7.46
N TYR A 15 5.34 4.22 -6.16
CA TYR A 15 6.55 4.74 -5.55
C TYR A 15 7.80 4.27 -6.29
N PHE A 16 7.96 2.96 -6.50
CA PHE A 16 9.13 2.42 -7.21
C PHE A 16 9.23 2.89 -8.66
N ALA A 17 8.11 2.99 -9.37
CA ALA A 17 8.09 3.48 -10.74
C ALA A 17 8.43 4.99 -10.85
N CYS A 18 8.22 5.75 -9.77
CA CYS A 18 8.56 7.15 -9.68
C CYS A 18 10.02 7.41 -9.25
N GLN A 19 10.75 6.40 -8.79
CA GLN A 19 12.16 6.58 -8.45
C GLN A 19 12.97 7.05 -9.66
N ASN A 20 13.79 8.08 -9.45
CA ASN A 20 14.67 8.62 -10.49
C ASN A 20 15.95 7.79 -10.56
N ASN A 21 15.92 6.69 -11.27
CA ASN A 21 17.12 5.97 -11.66
C ASN A 21 17.74 6.71 -12.86
N GLN A 22 18.49 7.80 -12.59
CA GLN A 22 19.26 8.43 -13.64
C GLN A 22 20.41 7.51 -14.04
N GLU A 23 20.31 6.94 -15.22
CA GLU A 23 21.42 6.18 -15.80
C GLU A 23 22.60 7.11 -16.07
N LYS A 24 23.78 6.68 -15.65
CA LYS A 24 25.03 7.36 -15.92
C LYS A 24 25.67 6.75 -17.15
N LYS A 25 25.82 7.52 -18.22
CA LYS A 25 26.59 7.09 -19.38
C LYS A 25 28.05 7.57 -19.23
N ILE A 26 28.97 6.62 -19.21
CA ILE A 26 30.39 6.93 -19.20
C ILE A 26 30.92 6.86 -20.64
N THR A 27 31.31 7.98 -21.19
CA THR A 27 31.93 8.05 -22.51
C THR A 27 33.22 8.86 -22.35
N ASP A 28 34.34 8.29 -22.76
CA ASP A 28 35.68 8.92 -22.68
C ASP A 28 36.05 9.47 -21.29
N GLY A 29 35.75 8.71 -20.24
CA GLY A 29 36.02 9.09 -18.85
C GLY A 29 35.11 10.21 -18.29
N LYS A 30 34.19 10.74 -19.08
CA LYS A 30 33.18 11.71 -18.62
C LYS A 30 31.87 11.02 -18.30
N THR A 31 31.38 11.27 -17.09
CA THR A 31 30.06 10.79 -16.65
C THR A 31 29.00 11.81 -17.08
N THR A 32 28.12 11.41 -17.97
CA THR A 32 26.97 12.22 -18.39
C THR A 32 25.69 11.61 -17.78
N LEU A 33 24.89 12.44 -17.10
CA LEU A 33 23.58 12.03 -16.63
C LEU A 33 22.61 12.00 -17.80
N LEU A 34 21.96 10.86 -18.02
CA LEU A 34 20.90 10.74 -19.01
C LEU A 34 19.64 11.47 -18.52
N PRO A 35 18.79 11.98 -19.43
CA PRO A 35 17.53 12.59 -19.05
C PRO A 35 16.65 11.59 -18.29
N PRO A 36 15.82 12.05 -17.35
CA PRO A 36 14.94 11.18 -16.60
C PRO A 36 13.96 10.47 -17.55
N THR A 37 13.84 9.15 -17.35
CA THR A 37 12.96 8.30 -18.16
C THR A 37 11.60 8.15 -17.50
N ASP A 38 10.56 7.86 -18.31
CA ASP A 38 9.25 7.53 -17.81
C ASP A 38 9.28 6.28 -16.93
N GLY A 39 8.38 6.24 -15.94
CA GLY A 39 8.11 5.02 -15.18
C GLY A 39 7.09 4.16 -15.89
N LYS A 40 7.10 2.86 -15.61
CA LYS A 40 6.08 1.93 -16.07
C LYS A 40 5.72 0.96 -14.96
N ILE A 41 4.42 0.78 -14.72
CA ILE A 41 3.88 -0.20 -13.79
C ILE A 41 3.19 -1.25 -14.61
N TYR A 42 3.56 -2.51 -14.38
CA TYR A 42 2.85 -3.68 -14.90
C TYR A 42 1.99 -4.25 -13.80
N TYR A 43 0.78 -4.69 -14.11
CA TYR A 43 -0.11 -5.28 -13.13
C TYR A 43 -0.91 -6.44 -13.71
N LYS A 44 -1.21 -7.40 -12.87
CA LYS A 44 -2.05 -8.54 -13.18
C LYS A 44 -2.86 -8.92 -11.93
N ARG A 45 -4.09 -9.34 -12.12
CA ARG A 45 -4.88 -9.91 -11.04
C ARG A 45 -4.57 -11.40 -10.95
N ASP A 46 -3.97 -11.81 -9.84
CA ASP A 46 -3.65 -13.20 -9.54
C ASP A 46 -3.80 -13.42 -8.03
N TYR A 47 -4.10 -14.66 -7.62
CA TYR A 47 -4.22 -15.01 -6.21
C TYR A 47 -2.91 -15.48 -5.59
N GLY A 48 -1.89 -15.67 -6.43
CA GLY A 48 -0.60 -16.20 -5.99
C GLY A 48 -0.65 -17.65 -5.52
N LYS A 49 0.53 -18.23 -5.32
CA LYS A 49 0.75 -19.57 -4.80
C LYS A 49 1.52 -19.50 -3.49
N SER A 50 1.23 -20.42 -2.56
CA SER A 50 2.04 -20.56 -1.37
C SER A 50 3.41 -21.15 -1.72
N TYR A 51 4.42 -20.82 -0.94
CA TYR A 51 5.75 -21.45 -1.03
C TYR A 51 5.70 -22.99 -0.81
N SER A 52 4.63 -23.49 -0.17
CA SER A 52 4.40 -24.92 0.07
C SER A 52 3.76 -25.64 -1.13
N ASP A 53 3.24 -24.92 -2.11
CA ASP A 53 2.58 -25.48 -3.26
C ASP A 53 3.57 -26.23 -4.16
N ILE A 54 3.11 -27.31 -4.78
CA ILE A 54 3.96 -28.22 -5.55
C ILE A 54 4.62 -27.50 -6.72
N GLU A 55 3.93 -26.59 -7.36
CA GLU A 55 4.43 -25.81 -8.50
C GLU A 55 5.65 -24.99 -8.07
N ILE A 56 5.58 -24.37 -6.89
CA ILE A 56 6.66 -23.53 -6.39
C ILE A 56 7.86 -24.38 -5.96
N LYS A 57 7.60 -25.53 -5.31
CA LYS A 57 8.66 -26.48 -4.93
C LYS A 57 9.40 -27.03 -6.16
N VAL A 58 8.68 -27.39 -7.22
CA VAL A 58 9.28 -27.85 -8.48
C VAL A 58 10.16 -26.78 -9.10
N LEU A 59 9.68 -25.54 -9.20
CA LEU A 59 10.46 -24.45 -9.78
C LEU A 59 11.64 -24.04 -8.90
N ALA A 60 11.49 -24.08 -7.59
CA ALA A 60 12.57 -23.84 -6.63
C ALA A 60 13.67 -24.92 -6.75
N TYR A 61 13.27 -26.19 -6.90
CA TYR A 61 14.21 -27.28 -7.18
C TYR A 61 15.00 -27.01 -8.45
N LEU A 62 14.31 -26.72 -9.57
CA LEU A 62 14.95 -26.39 -10.84
C LEU A 62 15.83 -25.13 -10.76
N ALA A 63 15.49 -24.20 -9.86
CA ALA A 63 16.25 -22.99 -9.63
C ALA A 63 17.57 -23.23 -8.91
N SER A 64 17.61 -24.21 -7.99
CA SER A 64 18.76 -24.51 -7.13
C SER A 64 19.71 -25.56 -7.75
N HIS A 65 19.31 -26.23 -8.81
CA HIS A 65 20.11 -27.28 -9.43
C HIS A 65 20.57 -26.88 -10.84
N GLU A 66 21.76 -27.32 -11.18
CA GLU A 66 22.31 -27.11 -12.53
C GLU A 66 21.69 -28.12 -13.51
N ILE A 67 21.00 -27.61 -14.53
CA ILE A 67 20.38 -28.42 -15.58
C ILE A 67 21.36 -28.52 -16.73
N SER A 68 21.96 -29.70 -16.88
CA SER A 68 22.79 -30.04 -18.03
C SER A 68 21.91 -30.38 -19.25
N GLY A 69 22.49 -30.29 -20.47
CA GLY A 69 21.73 -30.52 -21.73
C GLY A 69 21.11 -31.92 -21.91
N ASP A 70 21.33 -32.85 -20.98
CA ASP A 70 20.78 -34.20 -20.96
C ASP A 70 19.82 -34.48 -19.80
N TYR A 71 19.40 -33.41 -19.11
CA TYR A 71 18.45 -33.51 -18.03
C TYR A 71 17.03 -33.71 -18.56
N THR A 72 16.48 -34.91 -18.34
CA THR A 72 15.17 -35.32 -18.87
C THR A 72 14.03 -35.06 -17.88
N LEU A 73 12.78 -35.04 -18.35
CA LEU A 73 11.58 -34.99 -17.50
C LEU A 73 11.51 -36.19 -16.56
N GLU A 74 11.89 -37.37 -17.03
CA GLU A 74 11.96 -38.61 -16.26
C GLU A 74 12.96 -38.47 -15.10
N LYS A 75 14.13 -37.92 -15.39
CA LYS A 75 15.13 -37.64 -14.34
C LYS A 75 14.65 -36.58 -13.36
N LEU A 76 14.03 -35.51 -13.84
CA LEU A 76 13.43 -34.48 -12.97
C LEU A 76 12.41 -35.11 -12.03
N LEU A 77 11.48 -35.91 -12.56
CA LEU A 77 10.44 -36.55 -11.74
C LEU A 77 11.02 -37.49 -10.69
N SER A 78 12.04 -38.28 -11.07
CA SER A 78 12.78 -39.15 -10.14
C SER A 78 13.47 -38.34 -9.01
N ASP A 79 14.10 -37.23 -9.38
CA ASP A 79 14.77 -36.38 -8.41
C ASP A 79 13.74 -35.67 -7.48
N LEU A 80 12.62 -35.19 -8.02
CA LEU A 80 11.53 -34.60 -7.22
C LEU A 80 10.94 -35.59 -6.21
N ASN A 81 10.79 -36.86 -6.59
CA ASN A 81 10.39 -37.94 -5.67
C ASN A 81 11.44 -38.16 -4.60
N LYS A 82 12.71 -38.26 -4.98
CA LYS A 82 13.82 -38.45 -4.06
C LYS A 82 13.95 -37.34 -3.02
N TYR A 83 13.60 -36.09 -3.40
CA TYR A 83 13.57 -34.95 -2.49
C TYR A 83 12.24 -34.80 -1.73
N GLY A 84 11.30 -35.74 -1.89
CA GLY A 84 10.01 -35.73 -1.20
C GLY A 84 9.05 -34.64 -1.68
N ILE A 85 9.27 -34.09 -2.86
CA ILE A 85 8.37 -33.09 -3.50
C ILE A 85 7.19 -33.81 -4.15
N TYR A 86 7.43 -34.98 -4.76
CA TYR A 86 6.43 -35.90 -5.28
C TYR A 86 6.40 -37.20 -4.48
N THR A 87 5.23 -37.72 -4.21
CA THR A 87 5.03 -39.06 -3.66
C THR A 87 5.09 -40.11 -4.77
N ASP A 88 5.32 -41.39 -4.43
CA ASP A 88 5.32 -42.50 -5.40
C ASP A 88 4.01 -42.60 -6.21
N LYS A 89 2.89 -42.21 -5.59
CA LYS A 89 1.59 -42.18 -6.25
C LYS A 89 1.54 -41.08 -7.31
N GLU A 90 1.97 -39.88 -6.96
CA GLU A 90 2.00 -38.73 -7.87
C GLU A 90 2.98 -38.94 -9.02
N VAL A 91 4.09 -39.64 -8.77
CA VAL A 91 5.04 -40.05 -9.83
C VAL A 91 4.33 -40.88 -10.86
N LYS A 92 3.63 -41.96 -10.45
CA LYS A 92 2.90 -42.86 -11.34
C LYS A 92 1.80 -42.12 -12.12
N GLU A 93 1.08 -41.21 -11.45
CA GLU A 93 0.04 -40.39 -12.09
C GLU A 93 0.64 -39.44 -13.14
N CYS A 94 1.82 -38.85 -12.83
CA CYS A 94 2.53 -37.99 -13.77
C CYS A 94 3.03 -38.73 -15.00
N GLU A 95 3.60 -39.93 -14.81
CA GLU A 95 4.03 -40.82 -15.91
C GLU A 95 2.85 -41.25 -16.75
N ALA A 96 1.75 -41.69 -16.15
CA ALA A 96 0.53 -42.11 -16.85
C ALA A 96 -0.09 -40.97 -17.68
N SER A 97 0.10 -39.70 -17.25
CA SER A 97 -0.34 -38.50 -17.98
C SER A 97 0.68 -38.00 -19.01
N GLU A 98 1.73 -38.79 -19.31
CA GLU A 98 2.83 -38.38 -20.21
C GLU A 98 3.46 -37.04 -19.78
N TYR A 99 3.67 -36.84 -18.48
CA TYR A 99 4.27 -35.67 -17.88
C TYR A 99 3.51 -34.34 -18.09
N LYS A 100 2.24 -34.36 -18.50
CA LYS A 100 1.46 -33.17 -18.84
C LYS A 100 1.35 -32.20 -17.65
N SER A 101 1.14 -32.72 -16.43
CA SER A 101 1.08 -31.92 -15.21
C SER A 101 2.41 -31.23 -14.92
N LEU A 102 3.52 -31.97 -15.00
CA LEU A 102 4.86 -31.43 -14.77
C LEU A 102 5.25 -30.39 -15.85
N LEU A 103 4.92 -30.66 -17.12
CA LEU A 103 5.11 -29.71 -18.23
C LEU A 103 4.37 -28.42 -18.01
N SER A 104 3.10 -28.49 -17.57
CA SER A 104 2.30 -27.31 -17.28
C SER A 104 2.91 -26.45 -16.18
N ILE A 105 3.55 -27.06 -15.19
CA ILE A 105 4.24 -26.37 -14.09
C ILE A 105 5.49 -25.66 -14.61
N ILE A 106 6.38 -26.36 -15.27
CA ILE A 106 7.69 -25.83 -15.65
C ILE A 106 7.64 -24.82 -16.80
N GLN A 107 6.50 -24.71 -17.49
CA GLN A 107 6.31 -23.79 -18.61
C GLN A 107 5.63 -22.47 -18.23
N ARG A 108 5.19 -22.30 -16.96
CA ARG A 108 4.47 -21.12 -16.49
C ARG A 108 5.25 -20.34 -15.45
N ASN A 109 4.95 -19.07 -15.35
CA ASN A 109 5.36 -18.23 -14.23
C ASN A 109 4.29 -18.28 -13.12
N TYR A 110 4.72 -18.11 -11.89
CA TYR A 110 3.82 -18.10 -10.72
C TYR A 110 4.16 -16.94 -9.80
N PHE A 111 3.13 -16.25 -9.33
CA PHE A 111 3.25 -15.35 -8.20
C PHE A 111 3.34 -16.17 -6.91
N VAL A 112 4.27 -15.81 -6.05
CA VAL A 112 4.53 -16.51 -4.78
C VAL A 112 4.23 -15.56 -3.64
N ILE A 113 3.23 -15.92 -2.84
CA ILE A 113 2.95 -15.23 -1.59
C ILE A 113 4.08 -15.54 -0.62
N SER A 114 4.80 -14.50 -0.18
CA SER A 114 5.90 -14.70 0.74
C SER A 114 5.40 -14.85 2.17
N ASN A 115 6.09 -15.66 2.97
CA ASN A 115 5.99 -15.56 4.42
C ASN A 115 6.64 -14.25 4.83
N LEU A 116 5.84 -13.33 5.37
CA LEU A 116 6.26 -11.99 5.74
C LEU A 116 7.16 -11.97 6.99
N ASN A 117 8.25 -12.71 6.95
CA ASN A 117 9.23 -12.80 8.05
C ASN A 117 10.27 -11.68 8.00
N ASN A 118 10.31 -10.92 6.91
CA ASN A 118 11.22 -9.81 6.70
C ASN A 118 10.46 -8.50 6.78
N GLU A 119 10.89 -7.61 7.65
CA GLU A 119 10.25 -6.31 7.89
C GLU A 119 10.12 -5.47 6.60
N ARG A 120 11.10 -5.54 5.72
CA ARG A 120 11.06 -4.88 4.42
C ARG A 120 9.95 -5.43 3.53
N LEU A 121 9.78 -6.76 3.46
CA LEU A 121 8.68 -7.38 2.71
C LEU A 121 7.32 -6.98 3.26
N VAL A 122 7.18 -6.92 4.60
CA VAL A 122 5.95 -6.46 5.26
C VAL A 122 5.62 -5.02 4.84
N ARG A 123 6.59 -4.11 5.00
CA ARG A 123 6.40 -2.69 4.70
C ARG A 123 6.09 -2.42 3.23
N GLN A 124 6.66 -3.22 2.34
CA GLN A 124 6.47 -3.09 0.90
C GLN A 124 5.31 -3.93 0.35
N SER A 125 4.58 -4.67 1.20
CA SER A 125 3.59 -5.67 0.77
C SER A 125 4.18 -6.57 -0.32
N GLY A 126 5.41 -7.04 -0.07
CA GLY A 126 6.26 -7.69 -1.06
C GLY A 126 5.87 -9.14 -1.30
N SER A 127 5.86 -9.51 -2.56
CA SER A 127 5.69 -10.87 -3.06
C SER A 127 6.73 -11.14 -4.15
N PHE A 128 6.74 -12.32 -4.73
CA PHE A 128 7.70 -12.68 -5.77
C PHE A 128 7.03 -13.26 -7.00
N LEU A 129 7.67 -13.09 -8.14
CA LEU A 129 7.37 -13.85 -9.35
C LEU A 129 8.49 -14.86 -9.59
N ILE A 130 8.16 -16.15 -9.63
CA ILE A 130 9.09 -17.22 -10.02
C ILE A 130 8.85 -17.60 -11.48
N SER A 131 9.92 -17.62 -12.25
CA SER A 131 9.82 -17.96 -13.67
C SER A 131 10.02 -19.46 -13.90
N GLY A 132 9.02 -20.08 -14.50
CA GLY A 132 9.10 -21.44 -15.03
C GLY A 132 9.68 -21.48 -16.43
N LYS A 133 8.98 -21.06 -17.40
CA LYS A 133 9.31 -20.99 -18.85
C LYS A 133 10.49 -21.87 -19.34
N TYR A 134 10.51 -23.12 -18.91
CA TYR A 134 11.43 -24.10 -19.43
C TYR A 134 10.85 -24.72 -20.72
N ASN A 135 11.68 -24.90 -21.72
CA ASN A 135 11.31 -25.63 -22.92
C ASN A 135 11.71 -27.09 -22.79
N VAL A 136 10.95 -27.95 -23.46
CA VAL A 136 11.27 -29.37 -23.59
C VAL A 136 11.55 -29.66 -25.05
N GLN A 137 12.70 -30.25 -25.31
CA GLN A 137 13.12 -30.66 -26.63
C GLN A 137 13.12 -32.19 -26.70
N LEU A 138 12.61 -32.72 -27.82
CA LEU A 138 12.70 -34.15 -28.13
C LEU A 138 14.10 -34.43 -28.65
N LYS A 139 14.87 -35.24 -27.93
CA LYS A 139 16.13 -35.81 -28.40
C LYS A 139 15.89 -37.26 -28.81
N GLY A 140 15.78 -37.50 -30.13
CA GLY A 140 15.40 -38.81 -30.63
C GLY A 140 13.90 -39.15 -30.45
N LYS A 141 13.51 -40.40 -30.65
CA LYS A 141 12.08 -40.79 -30.59
C LYS A 141 11.47 -40.86 -29.19
N ILE A 142 12.25 -40.76 -28.11
CA ILE A 142 11.78 -41.11 -26.74
C ILE A 142 12.28 -40.18 -25.62
N ARG A 143 13.31 -39.33 -25.82
CA ARG A 143 13.86 -38.54 -24.72
C ARG A 143 13.45 -37.07 -24.78
N GLN A 144 12.70 -36.63 -23.78
CA GLN A 144 12.31 -35.26 -23.61
C GLN A 144 13.34 -34.55 -22.71
N SER A 145 14.24 -33.77 -23.29
CA SER A 145 15.24 -32.98 -22.52
C SER A 145 14.72 -31.61 -22.19
N ILE A 146 14.94 -31.22 -20.95
CA ILE A 146 14.58 -29.88 -20.47
C ILE A 146 15.66 -28.90 -20.90
N VAL A 147 15.24 -27.83 -21.56
CA VAL A 147 16.12 -26.74 -21.99
C VAL A 147 15.67 -25.46 -21.32
N LYS A 148 16.60 -24.83 -20.60
CA LYS A 148 16.35 -23.53 -19.99
C LYS A 148 16.26 -22.46 -21.09
N ARG A 149 15.21 -21.65 -21.09
CA ARG A 149 15.14 -20.45 -21.92
C ARG A 149 16.21 -19.46 -21.46
N ALA A 150 16.96 -18.89 -22.41
CA ALA A 150 17.96 -17.87 -22.13
C ALA A 150 17.33 -16.57 -21.58
N TYR A 151 16.13 -16.24 -22.03
CA TYR A 151 15.34 -15.09 -21.59
C TYR A 151 13.89 -15.47 -21.40
N SER A 152 13.32 -15.06 -20.28
CA SER A 152 11.89 -15.03 -20.06
C SER A 152 11.48 -13.54 -20.13
N ASP A 153 10.69 -13.17 -21.13
CA ASP A 153 10.07 -11.86 -21.13
C ASP A 153 8.94 -11.87 -20.12
N VAL A 154 9.23 -11.36 -18.93
CA VAL A 154 8.26 -11.29 -17.85
C VAL A 154 7.12 -10.32 -18.22
N GLN A 155 7.36 -9.39 -19.14
CA GLN A 155 6.34 -8.44 -19.59
C GLN A 155 5.18 -9.14 -20.30
N ASP A 156 5.45 -10.27 -20.99
CA ASP A 156 4.41 -11.09 -21.63
C ASP A 156 3.40 -11.65 -20.62
N GLU A 157 3.82 -11.86 -19.37
CA GLU A 157 2.94 -12.36 -18.31
C GLU A 157 1.87 -11.33 -17.92
N PHE A 158 2.20 -10.05 -18.03
CA PHE A 158 1.30 -8.94 -17.73
C PHE A 158 0.52 -8.49 -18.96
N GLU A 159 0.81 -9.08 -20.12
CA GLU A 159 0.21 -8.71 -21.40
C GLU A 159 0.23 -7.19 -21.64
N LEU A 160 -0.93 -6.59 -21.92
CA LEU A 160 -1.05 -5.16 -22.17
C LEU A 160 -1.40 -4.34 -20.91
N GLN A 161 -1.46 -4.98 -19.74
CA GLN A 161 -1.87 -4.32 -18.50
C GLN A 161 -0.69 -3.54 -17.92
N SER A 162 -0.59 -2.28 -18.31
CA SER A 162 0.44 -1.40 -17.79
C SER A 162 0.00 0.07 -17.74
N PHE A 163 0.59 0.80 -16.80
CA PHE A 163 0.47 2.27 -16.69
C PHE A 163 1.81 2.92 -16.97
N ARG A 164 1.80 3.99 -17.75
CA ARG A 164 2.96 4.84 -17.99
C ARG A 164 2.91 6.07 -17.09
N ILE A 165 4.02 6.39 -16.45
CA ILE A 165 4.18 7.54 -15.57
C ILE A 165 5.19 8.48 -16.23
N PRO A 166 4.76 9.67 -16.70
CA PRO A 166 5.66 10.63 -17.31
C PRO A 166 6.76 11.09 -16.35
N ALA A 167 7.98 11.19 -16.84
CA ALA A 167 9.14 11.59 -16.03
C ALA A 167 8.93 12.90 -15.29
N GLY A 168 8.29 13.89 -15.94
CA GLY A 168 8.02 15.20 -15.34
C GLY A 168 6.97 15.21 -14.23
N ARG A 169 6.25 14.10 -14.02
CA ARG A 169 5.25 13.96 -12.94
C ARG A 169 5.76 13.18 -11.72
N LYS A 170 6.89 12.52 -11.84
CA LYS A 170 7.41 11.61 -10.79
C LYS A 170 7.61 12.30 -9.44
N SER A 171 8.21 13.50 -9.42
CA SER A 171 8.46 14.23 -8.17
C SER A 171 7.16 14.62 -7.44
N ALA A 172 6.17 15.13 -8.18
CA ALA A 172 4.88 15.49 -7.59
C ALA A 172 4.15 14.26 -7.03
N ILE A 173 4.19 13.12 -7.74
CA ILE A 173 3.60 11.87 -7.28
C ILE A 173 4.31 11.36 -6.00
N LEU A 174 5.65 11.44 -5.93
CA LEU A 174 6.39 11.04 -4.72
C LEU A 174 6.05 11.91 -3.52
N GLU A 175 5.83 13.21 -3.74
CA GLU A 175 5.38 14.13 -2.72
C GLU A 175 3.98 13.75 -2.21
N GLU A 176 3.01 13.51 -3.11
CA GLU A 176 1.68 13.04 -2.75
C GLU A 176 1.72 11.70 -1.99
N LEU A 177 2.51 10.72 -2.45
CA LEU A 177 2.68 9.43 -1.78
C LEU A 177 3.22 9.57 -0.36
N SER A 178 4.08 10.56 -0.11
CA SER A 178 4.62 10.83 1.22
C SER A 178 3.53 11.22 2.22
N PHE A 179 2.45 11.90 1.81
CA PHE A 179 1.28 12.18 2.68
C PHE A 179 0.53 10.90 3.09
N TYR A 180 0.62 9.85 2.29
CA TYR A 180 0.05 8.53 2.61
C TYR A 180 1.05 7.60 3.31
N ASN A 181 2.15 8.14 3.83
CA ASN A 181 3.25 7.36 4.42
C ASN A 181 3.90 6.34 3.48
N ILE A 182 3.83 6.58 2.17
CA ILE A 182 4.55 5.80 1.16
C ILE A 182 5.80 6.57 0.75
N ASN A 183 6.89 6.38 1.48
CA ASN A 183 8.15 7.09 1.29
C ASN A 183 9.35 6.21 1.68
N GLU A 184 10.56 6.69 1.44
CA GLU A 184 11.78 5.94 1.71
C GLU A 184 11.92 5.52 3.18
N GLY A 185 11.59 6.40 4.11
CA GLY A 185 11.70 6.11 5.55
C GLY A 185 10.71 5.07 6.05
N THR A 186 9.54 4.93 5.41
CA THR A 186 8.52 3.94 5.79
C THR A 186 8.70 2.61 5.07
N LEU A 187 9.14 2.63 3.81
CA LEU A 187 9.27 1.41 2.99
C LEU A 187 10.57 0.65 3.24
N PHE A 188 11.60 1.33 3.73
CA PHE A 188 12.90 0.72 3.99
C PHE A 188 13.24 0.79 5.47
N PRO A 189 13.28 -0.38 6.17
CA PRO A 189 13.59 -0.43 7.60
C PRO A 189 15.06 -0.14 7.93
N GLU A 190 15.94 -0.20 6.94
CA GLU A 190 17.38 -0.03 7.09
C GLU A 190 17.72 1.39 7.54
N LEU A 191 18.61 1.51 8.50
CA LEU A 191 18.99 2.79 9.12
C LEU A 191 19.50 3.82 8.09
N GLU A 192 20.23 3.36 7.06
CA GLU A 192 20.76 4.21 6.01
C GLU A 192 19.65 4.95 5.24
N HIS A 193 18.59 4.24 4.87
CA HIS A 193 17.42 4.81 4.18
C HIS A 193 16.65 5.76 5.08
N GLN A 194 16.46 5.39 6.35
CA GLN A 194 15.78 6.25 7.31
C GLN A 194 16.56 7.55 7.55
N MET A 195 17.87 7.46 7.70
CA MET A 195 18.74 8.64 7.87
C MET A 195 18.76 9.51 6.60
N ALA A 196 18.79 8.92 5.41
CA ALA A 196 18.73 9.65 4.15
C ALA A 196 17.39 10.40 4.03
N TYR A 197 16.28 9.75 4.36
CA TYR A 197 14.95 10.36 4.37
C TYR A 197 14.85 11.52 5.38
N ILE A 198 15.32 11.33 6.61
CA ILE A 198 15.36 12.38 7.63
C ILE A 198 16.20 13.56 7.14
N LYS A 199 17.40 13.30 6.62
CA LYS A 199 18.30 14.35 6.11
C LYS A 199 17.67 15.15 4.97
N SER A 200 17.02 14.48 4.03
CA SER A 200 16.34 15.14 2.91
C SER A 200 15.18 16.02 3.38
N ASN A 201 14.42 15.55 4.36
CA ASN A 201 13.33 16.31 4.96
C ASN A 201 13.83 17.47 5.83
N TYR A 202 14.95 17.29 6.55
CA TYR A 202 15.55 18.38 7.33
C TYR A 202 16.00 19.54 6.46
N ALA A 203 16.57 19.26 5.30
CA ALA A 203 16.93 20.30 4.32
C ALA A 203 15.70 21.07 3.80
N ASN A 204 14.53 20.43 3.78
CA ASN A 204 13.25 21.02 3.38
C ASN A 204 12.53 21.76 4.52
N ILE A 205 12.86 21.48 5.80
CA ILE A 205 12.28 22.17 6.98
C ILE A 205 12.71 23.65 7.03
N GLN A 206 13.81 24.01 6.41
CA GLN A 206 14.27 25.42 6.32
C GLN A 206 13.47 26.26 5.32
N LYS A 207 12.59 25.66 4.49
CA LYS A 207 11.66 26.43 3.67
C LYS A 207 10.47 26.89 4.54
N PRO A 208 10.01 28.13 4.37
CA PRO A 208 8.83 28.62 5.10
C PRO A 208 7.64 27.67 4.94
N MET A 209 6.91 27.43 6.02
CA MET A 209 5.75 26.53 6.03
C MET A 209 4.69 26.88 4.96
N ALA A 210 4.66 28.14 4.53
CA ALA A 210 3.73 28.65 3.52
C ALA A 210 3.86 27.96 2.14
N ASP A 211 5.05 27.43 1.81
CA ASP A 211 5.30 26.79 0.49
C ASP A 211 5.05 25.27 0.48
N ARG A 212 4.72 24.69 1.64
CA ARG A 212 4.56 23.23 1.79
C ARG A 212 3.13 22.73 1.61
N PHE A 213 2.17 23.62 1.72
CA PHE A 213 0.76 23.24 1.56
C PHE A 213 0.32 23.54 0.13
N VAL A 214 0.09 22.51 -0.66
CA VAL A 214 -0.80 22.63 -1.81
C VAL A 214 -2.10 23.18 -1.25
N LYS A 215 -2.50 24.38 -1.68
CA LYS A 215 -3.84 24.88 -1.40
C LYS A 215 -4.82 23.89 -2.02
N ILE A 216 -5.25 22.92 -1.22
CA ILE A 216 -6.52 22.30 -1.47
C ILE A 216 -7.52 23.41 -1.19
N GLU A 217 -8.08 23.99 -2.22
CA GLU A 217 -9.28 24.79 -2.11
C GLU A 217 -10.43 23.83 -1.78
N VAL A 218 -10.41 23.30 -0.57
CA VAL A 218 -11.64 22.94 0.10
C VAL A 218 -12.35 24.27 0.27
N PRO A 219 -13.64 24.41 -0.03
CA PRO A 219 -14.38 25.60 0.39
C PRO A 219 -14.36 25.59 1.92
N VAL A 220 -13.33 26.20 2.45
CA VAL A 220 -13.19 26.46 3.87
C VAL A 220 -14.15 27.61 4.14
N THR A 221 -15.32 27.28 4.62
CA THR A 221 -16.03 28.21 5.51
C THR A 221 -14.99 28.59 6.58
N ASN A 222 -14.58 29.82 6.52
CA ASN A 222 -13.53 30.51 7.27
C ASN A 222 -13.19 29.95 8.67
N ILE A 223 -12.29 28.99 8.75
CA ILE A 223 -11.67 28.59 10.05
C ILE A 223 -10.79 29.74 10.62
N LYS A 224 -10.39 30.71 9.80
CA LYS A 224 -9.61 31.87 10.26
C LYS A 224 -10.40 32.83 11.15
N GLU A 225 -11.74 32.83 11.05
CA GLU A 225 -12.57 33.69 11.93
C GLU A 225 -12.81 33.08 13.31
N VAL A 226 -12.48 31.81 13.55
CA VAL A 226 -12.67 31.13 14.84
C VAL A 226 -11.50 31.36 15.80
N CYS A 227 -10.39 31.98 15.38
CA CYS A 227 -9.18 32.10 16.19
C CYS A 227 -9.22 33.18 17.28
N ASP A 228 -10.19 34.12 17.27
CA ASP A 228 -10.26 35.26 18.21
C ASP A 228 -11.58 35.33 19.02
N LEU A 229 -12.27 34.19 19.14
CA LEU A 229 -13.58 34.14 19.72
C LEU A 229 -13.51 33.91 21.25
N ASP A 230 -13.93 34.89 22.02
CA ASP A 230 -14.07 34.82 23.47
C ASP A 230 -15.48 34.28 23.79
N ILE A 231 -15.65 32.95 23.77
CA ILE A 231 -16.89 32.31 24.18
C ILE A 231 -16.66 31.53 25.47
N SER A 232 -17.56 31.66 26.43
CA SER A 232 -17.43 30.95 27.70
C SER A 232 -17.69 29.44 27.55
N ASP A 233 -17.01 28.63 28.36
CA ASP A 233 -17.17 27.17 28.36
C ASP A 233 -18.62 26.74 28.60
N ASP A 234 -19.39 27.49 29.45
CA ASP A 234 -20.80 27.23 29.68
C ASP A 234 -21.63 27.37 28.41
N LYS A 235 -21.36 28.38 27.56
CA LYS A 235 -22.05 28.53 26.28
C LYS A 235 -21.66 27.46 25.27
N VAL A 236 -20.41 27.03 25.27
CA VAL A 236 -19.96 25.90 24.43
C VAL A 236 -20.71 24.64 24.82
N ASP A 237 -20.90 24.39 26.10
CA ASP A 237 -21.65 23.24 26.60
C ASP A 237 -23.15 23.31 26.22
N GLU A 238 -23.79 24.46 26.34
CA GLU A 238 -25.17 24.65 25.86
C GLU A 238 -25.33 24.35 24.38
N ILE A 239 -24.35 24.74 23.55
CA ILE A 239 -24.33 24.49 22.12
C ILE A 239 -24.19 22.97 21.83
N ILE A 240 -23.30 22.29 22.54
CA ILE A 240 -23.11 20.85 22.43
C ILE A 240 -24.43 20.14 22.73
N GLN A 241 -25.07 20.46 23.85
CA GLN A 241 -26.33 19.85 24.25
C GLN A 241 -27.45 20.12 23.23
N ARG A 242 -27.56 21.35 22.73
CA ARG A 242 -28.55 21.74 21.72
C ARG A 242 -28.37 20.91 20.45
N VAL A 243 -27.18 20.87 19.88
CA VAL A 243 -26.90 20.14 18.64
C VAL A 243 -27.10 18.63 18.81
N LEU A 244 -26.69 18.06 19.94
CA LEU A 244 -26.93 16.65 20.22
C LEU A 244 -28.42 16.31 20.31
N ARG A 245 -29.25 17.15 20.95
CA ARG A 245 -30.71 16.94 21.00
C ARG A 245 -31.37 16.95 19.64
N ASP A 246 -30.86 17.77 18.72
CA ASP A 246 -31.40 17.89 17.37
C ASP A 246 -30.94 16.75 16.43
N GLU A 247 -29.75 16.19 16.66
CA GLU A 247 -29.13 15.26 15.74
C GLU A 247 -29.12 13.80 16.19
N ILE A 248 -29.28 13.53 17.48
CA ILE A 248 -29.17 12.18 18.07
C ILE A 248 -30.53 11.76 18.65
N ASN A 249 -30.83 10.48 18.47
CA ASN A 249 -32.00 9.88 19.11
C ASN A 249 -31.90 10.07 20.63
N PRO A 250 -32.99 10.52 21.32
CA PRO A 250 -32.97 10.73 22.76
C PRO A 250 -32.45 9.58 23.60
N ALA A 251 -32.60 8.33 23.13
CA ALA A 251 -32.10 7.14 23.81
C ALA A 251 -30.53 7.09 23.91
N PHE A 252 -29.84 7.79 23.05
CA PHE A 252 -28.36 7.80 23.00
C PHE A 252 -27.77 9.17 23.38
N PHE A 253 -28.59 10.10 23.79
CA PHE A 253 -28.15 11.46 24.10
C PHE A 253 -27.16 11.48 25.26
N ASP A 254 -27.49 10.85 26.38
CA ASP A 254 -26.66 10.89 27.59
C ASP A 254 -25.30 10.24 27.36
N GLU A 255 -25.26 9.09 26.70
CA GLU A 255 -24.01 8.41 26.38
C GLU A 255 -23.13 9.22 25.40
N SER A 256 -23.75 9.84 24.41
CA SER A 256 -23.05 10.69 23.43
C SER A 256 -22.53 11.97 24.06
N TYR A 257 -23.31 12.58 24.96
CA TYR A 257 -22.90 13.76 25.67
C TYR A 257 -21.73 13.48 26.62
N ILE A 258 -21.80 12.40 27.41
CA ILE A 258 -20.73 11.96 28.30
C ILE A 258 -19.46 11.67 27.49
N ALA A 259 -19.56 10.96 26.36
CA ALA A 259 -18.43 10.64 25.50
C ALA A 259 -17.72 11.91 24.96
N ILE A 260 -18.49 12.94 24.64
CA ILE A 260 -17.91 14.24 24.28
C ILE A 260 -17.22 14.87 25.49
N GLN A 261 -17.91 15.01 26.62
CA GLN A 261 -17.40 15.67 27.82
C GLN A 261 -16.08 15.07 28.34
N GLU A 262 -15.96 13.74 28.36
CA GLU A 262 -14.76 13.03 28.79
C GLU A 262 -13.55 13.25 27.85
N ASN A 263 -13.79 13.69 26.62
CA ASN A 263 -12.77 13.90 25.61
C ASN A 263 -12.52 15.38 25.28
N LEU A 264 -13.19 16.29 25.97
CA LEU A 264 -12.94 17.72 25.83
C LEU A 264 -11.55 18.07 26.36
N MET A 265 -10.89 18.99 25.69
CA MET A 265 -9.66 19.64 26.11
C MET A 265 -9.83 21.14 25.89
N PRO A 266 -9.07 21.99 26.59
CA PRO A 266 -9.16 23.46 26.42
C PRO A 266 -9.04 23.83 24.93
N ASP A 267 -10.00 24.61 24.44
CA ASP A 267 -10.09 25.04 23.03
C ASP A 267 -10.14 23.86 22.01
N TRP A 268 -10.77 22.75 22.39
CA TRP A 268 -10.84 21.56 21.56
C TRP A 268 -11.41 21.81 20.15
N TYR A 269 -12.38 22.70 20.03
CA TYR A 269 -13.04 23.07 18.78
C TYR A 269 -12.15 23.92 17.84
N ARG A 270 -11.01 24.43 18.35
CA ARG A 270 -9.99 25.18 17.61
C ARG A 270 -8.80 24.29 17.17
N LYS A 271 -8.68 23.09 17.74
CA LYS A 271 -7.51 22.22 17.55
C LYS A 271 -7.90 20.92 16.86
N GLU A 272 -7.22 20.57 15.77
CA GLU A 272 -7.51 19.33 15.03
C GLU A 272 -7.40 18.07 15.92
N ILE A 273 -6.48 18.06 16.87
CA ILE A 273 -6.33 16.96 17.84
C ILE A 273 -7.58 16.87 18.74
N GLY A 274 -8.11 17.99 19.19
CA GLY A 274 -9.34 18.03 19.99
C GLY A 274 -10.55 17.54 19.19
N LEU A 275 -10.73 18.05 17.98
CA LEU A 275 -11.78 17.64 17.06
C LEU A 275 -11.71 16.15 16.74
N SER A 276 -10.51 15.61 16.51
CA SER A 276 -10.32 14.20 16.23
C SER A 276 -10.66 13.28 17.39
N LYS A 277 -10.35 13.70 18.63
CA LYS A 277 -10.72 12.96 19.85
C LYS A 277 -12.23 12.90 20.03
N VAL A 278 -12.90 14.03 19.91
CA VAL A 278 -14.36 14.11 20.03
C VAL A 278 -15.06 13.32 18.94
N ARG A 279 -14.60 13.41 17.69
CA ARG A 279 -15.13 12.60 16.58
C ARG A 279 -14.96 11.11 16.82
N LEU A 280 -13.82 10.69 17.35
CA LEU A 280 -13.56 9.27 17.63
C LEU A 280 -14.48 8.76 18.75
N ALA A 281 -14.55 9.46 19.87
CA ALA A 281 -15.39 9.09 20.99
C ALA A 281 -16.86 8.99 20.59
N LEU A 282 -17.38 9.96 19.85
CA LEU A 282 -18.74 9.94 19.33
C LEU A 282 -18.96 8.82 18.30
N THR A 283 -17.96 8.52 17.48
CA THR A 283 -18.02 7.39 16.54
C THR A 283 -18.17 6.07 17.29
N ASP A 284 -17.37 5.86 18.31
CA ASP A 284 -17.38 4.62 19.10
C ASP A 284 -18.71 4.46 19.86
N THR A 285 -19.25 5.55 20.40
CA THR A 285 -20.57 5.53 21.07
C THR A 285 -21.70 5.18 20.10
N LEU A 286 -21.72 5.81 18.93
CA LEU A 286 -22.75 5.55 17.91
C LEU A 286 -22.61 4.16 17.27
N ASP A 287 -21.42 3.63 17.10
CA ASP A 287 -21.18 2.28 16.58
C ASP A 287 -21.65 1.21 17.57
N ASN A 288 -21.37 1.41 18.86
CA ASN A 288 -21.77 0.47 19.91
C ASN A 288 -23.27 0.56 20.27
N GLY A 289 -23.85 1.76 20.20
CA GLY A 289 -25.23 2.02 20.60
C GLY A 289 -26.26 1.81 19.49
N THR A 290 -25.86 1.77 18.21
CA THR A 290 -26.79 1.71 17.08
C THR A 290 -26.41 0.65 16.05
N PRO A 291 -27.35 0.04 15.33
CA PRO A 291 -27.07 -0.98 14.32
C PRO A 291 -26.56 -0.40 12.98
N ILE A 292 -26.10 0.84 12.94
CA ILE A 292 -25.73 1.52 11.68
C ILE A 292 -24.36 1.13 11.14
N GLY A 293 -23.51 0.51 11.95
CA GLY A 293 -22.15 0.12 11.60
C GLY A 293 -21.15 1.28 11.57
N ARG A 294 -19.87 0.97 11.82
CA ARG A 294 -18.78 1.93 12.06
C ARG A 294 -18.61 2.99 10.97
N ALA A 295 -18.82 2.65 9.71
CA ALA A 295 -18.67 3.61 8.60
C ALA A 295 -19.74 4.70 8.61
N MET A 296 -21.00 4.35 8.95
CA MET A 296 -22.09 5.32 9.10
C MET A 296 -21.95 6.10 10.41
N ALA A 297 -21.59 5.45 11.50
CA ALA A 297 -21.31 6.09 12.78
C ALA A 297 -20.22 7.17 12.64
N LYS A 298 -19.16 6.89 11.91
CA LYS A 298 -18.08 7.86 11.61
C LYS A 298 -18.58 9.08 10.82
N ARG A 299 -19.44 8.87 9.82
CA ARG A 299 -20.02 9.97 9.03
C ARG A 299 -20.96 10.82 9.88
N ALA A 300 -21.78 10.18 10.71
CA ALA A 300 -22.68 10.86 11.63
C ALA A 300 -21.91 11.68 12.66
N ALA A 301 -20.91 11.10 13.31
CA ALA A 301 -20.04 11.79 14.26
C ALA A 301 -19.32 13.00 13.62
N GLN A 302 -18.81 12.85 12.40
CA GLN A 302 -18.19 13.97 11.70
C GLN A 302 -19.18 15.11 11.45
N SER A 303 -20.40 14.79 10.93
CA SER A 303 -21.43 15.79 10.67
C SER A 303 -21.89 16.52 11.95
N ILE A 304 -22.04 15.78 13.06
CA ILE A 304 -22.44 16.36 14.35
C ILE A 304 -21.36 17.33 14.87
N VAL A 305 -20.09 16.91 14.86
CA VAL A 305 -18.98 17.75 15.31
C VAL A 305 -18.85 19.01 14.45
N GLU A 306 -19.00 18.91 13.12
CA GLU A 306 -19.02 20.06 12.23
C GLU A 306 -20.18 21.03 12.55
N LYS A 307 -21.36 20.53 12.88
CA LYS A 307 -22.50 21.35 13.30
C LYS A 307 -22.24 22.05 14.62
N ILE A 308 -21.63 21.37 15.59
CA ILE A 308 -21.24 21.99 16.87
C ILE A 308 -20.25 23.15 16.64
N VAL A 309 -19.20 22.91 15.86
CA VAL A 309 -18.17 23.93 15.56
C VAL A 309 -18.78 25.14 14.82
N ASN A 310 -19.65 24.91 13.86
CA ASN A 310 -20.33 25.96 13.13
C ASN A 310 -21.27 26.76 14.04
N ALA A 311 -21.98 26.11 14.97
CA ALA A 311 -22.86 26.79 15.92
C ALA A 311 -22.05 27.64 16.92
N ILE A 312 -20.89 27.14 17.37
CA ILE A 312 -19.96 27.93 18.22
C ILE A 312 -19.49 29.19 17.46
N ALA A 313 -19.11 29.06 16.19
CA ALA A 313 -18.66 30.17 15.37
C ALA A 313 -19.77 31.23 15.13
N GLN A 314 -21.02 30.79 14.93
CA GLN A 314 -22.16 31.71 14.75
C GLN A 314 -22.50 32.50 16.04
N GLU A 315 -22.54 31.84 17.20
CA GLU A 315 -22.86 32.46 18.47
C GLU A 315 -21.82 33.50 18.88
N SER A 316 -20.59 33.24 18.56
CA SER A 316 -19.48 34.15 18.82
C SER A 316 -19.52 35.41 17.94
N ASN A 317 -19.94 35.30 16.66
CA ASN A 317 -20.11 36.47 15.78
C ASN A 317 -21.30 37.37 16.21
N THR A 318 -22.31 36.78 16.84
CA THR A 318 -23.44 37.57 17.38
C THR A 318 -23.06 38.33 18.63
N ALA A 319 -22.20 37.80 19.49
CA ALA A 319 -21.73 38.45 20.71
C ALA A 319 -20.82 39.66 20.42
N THR A 320 -20.15 39.72 19.27
CA THR A 320 -19.32 40.87 18.85
C THR A 320 -20.14 41.99 18.20
N SER A 321 -21.32 41.71 17.68
CA SER A 321 -22.20 42.71 17.09
C SER A 321 -23.03 43.52 18.12
N ASP A 322 -23.25 42.99 19.31
CA ASP A 322 -24.00 43.66 20.37
C ASP A 322 -23.12 44.57 21.28
N ASN A 323 -21.80 44.60 21.09
CA ASN A 323 -20.84 45.40 21.80
C ASN A 323 -20.17 46.51 20.97
N SER A 324 -20.71 46.83 19.78
CA SER A 324 -20.20 47.91 18.91
C SER A 324 -21.20 49.07 18.76
#